data_de8174b7f6bccfb55c3eae28893a0096
#
_entry.id   de8174b7f6bccfb55c3eae28893a0096
#
_cell.length_a   1.000
_cell.length_b   1.000
_cell.length_c   1.000
_cell.angle_alpha   90.00
_cell.angle_beta   90.00
_cell.angle_gamma   90.00
#
_symmetry.space_group_name_H-M   'P 1'
#
loop_
_entity.id
_entity.type
_entity.pdbx_description
1 polymer ?
#
loop_
_entity_poly.entity_id
_entity_poly.type
_entity_poly.pdbx_seq_one_letter_code
_entity_poly.pdbx_strand_id
1 'polypeptide(L)'
;MKKLLLEIFTWWNGQTLGTRMHTLINGRLVGSDLDGNKYFINKKNTESRWVIYNGKMDASKINANWHDWIHYRTDEIPVIDKKEKSWYKKHTMNYTGTEKFYSPRNASKKTKRSIHKSYEPWSPEERK
;
A
#
# COMPACT_ATOMS: atom_id res chain seq x y z
N MET A 1 11.25 -18.29 17.64
CA MET A 1 12.43 -18.71 16.85
C MET A 1 12.22 -18.61 15.33
N LYS A 2 11.11 -19.12 14.73
CA LYS A 2 10.86 -19.04 13.27
C LYS A 2 10.89 -17.62 12.69
N LYS A 3 10.32 -16.61 13.38
CA LYS A 3 10.32 -15.21 12.91
C LYS A 3 11.73 -14.62 12.81
N LEU A 4 12.62 -14.93 13.76
CA LEU A 4 13.98 -14.41 13.78
C LEU A 4 14.84 -15.02 12.67
N LEU A 5 14.67 -16.32 12.38
CA LEU A 5 15.32 -16.96 11.24
C LEU A 5 14.85 -16.36 9.92
N LEU A 6 13.56 -16.08 9.78
CA LEU A 6 13.01 -15.43 8.59
C LEU A 6 13.56 -13.99 8.43
N GLU A 7 13.72 -13.22 9.51
CA GLU A 7 14.32 -11.87 9.46
C GLU A 7 15.80 -11.88 9.01
N ILE A 8 16.52 -12.99 9.26
CA ILE A 8 17.94 -13.14 8.85
C ILE A 8 18.05 -13.56 7.38
N PHE A 9 17.22 -14.52 6.96
CA PHE A 9 17.41 -15.18 5.67
C PHE A 9 16.47 -14.68 4.56
N THR A 10 15.43 -13.91 4.90
CA THR A 10 14.45 -13.46 3.91
C THR A 10 14.29 -11.95 3.95
N TRP A 11 14.44 -11.29 2.81
CA TRP A 11 14.24 -9.86 2.66
C TRP A 11 12.79 -9.48 2.26
N TRP A 12 12.00 -10.46 1.83
CA TRP A 12 10.63 -10.26 1.36
C TRP A 12 9.55 -10.52 2.44
N ASN A 13 9.93 -11.01 3.60
CA ASN A 13 8.99 -11.39 4.66
C ASN A 13 9.08 -10.44 5.86
N GLY A 14 8.58 -9.21 5.68
CA GLY A 14 8.60 -8.19 6.71
C GLY A 14 9.96 -7.46 6.80
N GLN A 15 10.27 -6.92 7.98
CA GLN A 15 11.54 -6.22 8.18
C GLN A 15 12.72 -7.21 8.29
N THR A 16 13.86 -6.82 7.75
CA THR A 16 15.12 -7.57 7.93
C THR A 16 15.73 -7.28 9.29
N LEU A 17 16.64 -8.17 9.75
CA LEU A 17 17.42 -7.94 10.97
C LEU A 17 18.17 -6.61 10.91
N GLY A 18 18.77 -6.27 9.76
CA GLY A 18 19.46 -5.00 9.56
C GLY A 18 18.55 -3.79 9.74
N THR A 19 17.36 -3.81 9.15
CA THR A 19 16.36 -2.75 9.33
C THR A 19 15.93 -2.62 10.79
N ARG A 20 15.77 -3.74 11.48
CA ARG A 20 15.42 -3.74 12.91
C ARG A 20 16.52 -3.11 13.76
N MET A 21 17.77 -3.50 13.55
CA MET A 21 18.92 -2.92 14.24
C MET A 21 19.08 -1.44 13.95
N HIS A 22 18.97 -1.05 12.68
CA HIS A 22 18.99 0.36 12.29
C HIS A 22 17.89 1.17 12.99
N THR A 23 16.66 0.63 13.03
CA THR A 23 15.53 1.29 13.67
C THR A 23 15.72 1.43 15.19
N LEU A 24 16.27 0.42 15.86
CA LEU A 24 16.57 0.47 17.30
C LEU A 24 17.61 1.55 17.63
N ILE A 25 18.67 1.64 16.85
CA ILE A 25 19.78 2.58 17.11
C ILE A 25 19.41 4.00 16.68
N ASN A 26 18.91 4.16 15.45
CA ASN A 26 18.74 5.47 14.81
C ASN A 26 17.28 5.95 14.75
N GLY A 27 16.30 5.06 14.99
CA GLY A 27 14.89 5.36 14.83
C GLY A 27 14.27 6.06 16.03
N ARG A 28 13.51 7.12 15.78
CA ARG A 28 12.54 7.69 16.71
C ARG A 28 11.15 7.44 16.15
N LEU A 29 10.30 6.78 16.92
CA LEU A 29 8.90 6.55 16.53
C LEU A 29 8.16 7.89 16.48
N VAL A 30 7.49 8.12 15.35
CA VAL A 30 6.67 9.32 15.11
C VAL A 30 5.19 9.01 15.35
N GLY A 31 4.73 7.86 14.89
CA GLY A 31 3.34 7.43 15.05
C GLY A 31 3.06 6.07 14.42
N SER A 32 1.80 5.68 14.48
CA SER A 32 1.28 4.47 13.84
C SER A 32 -0.05 4.76 13.16
N ASP A 33 -0.40 3.98 12.16
CA ASP A 33 -1.70 4.04 11.51
C ASP A 33 -2.68 2.99 12.07
N LEU A 34 -3.90 2.99 11.52
CA LEU A 34 -4.96 2.06 11.94
C LEU A 34 -4.67 0.60 11.58
N ASP A 35 -3.81 0.37 10.57
CA ASP A 35 -3.40 -0.97 10.15
C ASP A 35 -2.20 -1.49 10.96
N GLY A 36 -1.68 -0.68 11.90
CA GLY A 36 -0.59 -1.00 12.79
C GLY A 36 0.80 -0.84 12.18
N ASN A 37 0.93 -0.18 11.02
CA ASN A 37 2.21 0.23 10.49
C ASN A 37 2.82 1.31 11.37
N LYS A 38 4.15 1.29 11.56
CA LYS A 38 4.87 2.20 12.43
C LYS A 38 5.79 3.11 11.61
N TYR A 39 5.73 4.39 11.87
CA TYR A 39 6.47 5.42 11.14
C TYR A 39 7.60 5.97 11.99
N PHE A 40 8.78 6.05 11.41
CA PHE A 40 10.01 6.45 12.09
C PHE A 40 10.71 7.56 11.36
N ILE A 41 11.47 8.35 12.14
CA ILE A 41 12.40 9.36 11.66
C ILE A 41 13.77 9.10 12.26
N ASN A 42 14.82 9.45 11.56
CA ASN A 42 16.17 9.33 12.09
C ASN A 42 16.41 10.36 13.21
N LYS A 43 16.97 9.92 14.33
CA LYS A 43 17.31 10.80 15.48
C LYS A 43 18.33 11.88 15.14
N LYS A 44 19.29 11.57 14.25
CA LYS A 44 20.39 12.47 13.86
C LYS A 44 20.05 13.29 12.61
N ASN A 45 19.35 12.70 11.66
CA ASN A 45 18.95 13.34 10.43
C ASN A 45 17.43 13.22 10.27
N THR A 46 16.72 14.32 10.57
CA THR A 46 15.27 14.38 10.50
C THR A 46 14.72 14.25 9.07
N GLU A 47 15.56 14.33 8.06
CA GLU A 47 15.17 14.14 6.66
C GLU A 47 14.95 12.67 6.31
N SER A 48 15.50 11.72 7.08
CA SER A 48 15.30 10.30 6.81
C SER A 48 14.07 9.76 7.51
N ARG A 49 13.07 9.39 6.72
CA ARG A 49 11.79 8.82 7.17
C ARG A 49 11.61 7.42 6.62
N TRP A 50 11.08 6.50 7.42
CA TRP A 50 10.75 5.13 6.97
C TRP A 50 9.56 4.56 7.71
N VAL A 51 9.01 3.49 7.15
CA VAL A 51 7.88 2.76 7.71
C VAL A 51 8.27 1.30 7.99
N ILE A 52 7.79 0.78 9.09
CA ILE A 52 7.81 -0.65 9.41
C ILE A 52 6.38 -1.17 9.26
N TYR A 53 6.18 -2.02 8.27
CA TYR A 53 4.88 -2.59 7.97
C TYR A 53 4.46 -3.63 9.01
N ASN A 54 3.18 -3.64 9.32
CA ASN A 54 2.57 -4.71 10.10
C ASN A 54 2.21 -5.88 9.17
N GLY A 55 2.95 -6.99 9.28
CA GLY A 55 2.79 -8.19 8.45
C GLY A 55 3.43 -8.05 7.06
N LYS A 56 2.73 -8.44 6.01
CA LYS A 56 3.24 -8.42 4.63
C LYS A 56 3.61 -7.00 4.21
N MET A 57 4.81 -6.83 3.67
CA MET A 57 5.26 -5.56 3.10
C MET A 57 4.50 -5.23 1.83
N ASP A 58 3.80 -4.11 1.85
CA ASP A 58 3.07 -3.60 0.69
C ASP A 58 2.88 -2.09 0.86
N ALA A 59 3.44 -1.33 -0.07
CA ALA A 59 3.37 0.14 -0.03
C ALA A 59 1.93 0.66 -0.13
N SER A 60 1.04 -0.09 -0.75
CA SER A 60 -0.37 0.29 -0.87
C SER A 60 -1.16 0.23 0.45
N LYS A 61 -0.57 -0.31 1.53
CA LYS A 61 -1.16 -0.28 2.87
C LYS A 61 -1.09 1.08 3.53
N ILE A 62 -0.20 1.95 3.07
CA ILE A 62 -0.03 3.27 3.65
C ILE A 62 -1.22 4.14 3.26
N ASN A 63 -1.92 4.71 4.24
CA ASN A 63 -3.01 5.62 3.95
C ASN A 63 -2.50 6.97 3.39
N ALA A 64 -3.37 7.76 2.76
CA ALA A 64 -2.99 8.97 2.05
C ALA A 64 -2.23 9.98 2.93
N ASN A 65 -2.65 10.19 4.19
CA ASN A 65 -2.02 11.15 5.08
C ASN A 65 -0.58 10.75 5.43
N TRP A 66 -0.36 9.47 5.75
CA TRP A 66 0.98 8.96 6.01
C TRP A 66 1.82 8.85 4.75
N HIS A 67 1.20 8.62 3.59
CA HIS A 67 1.88 8.66 2.29
C HIS A 67 2.44 10.05 2.01
N ASP A 68 1.67 11.11 2.23
CA ASP A 68 2.14 12.49 2.05
C ASP A 68 3.29 12.82 3.00
N TRP A 69 3.22 12.35 4.25
CA TRP A 69 4.28 12.55 5.21
C TRP A 69 5.56 11.81 4.82
N ILE A 70 5.51 10.54 4.43
CA ILE A 70 6.71 9.76 4.08
C ILE A 70 7.38 10.24 2.79
N HIS A 71 6.59 10.84 1.88
CA HIS A 71 7.07 11.43 0.63
C HIS A 71 7.42 12.93 0.74
N TYR A 72 7.55 13.45 1.96
CA TYR A 72 7.97 14.84 2.23
C TYR A 72 7.06 15.92 1.62
N ARG A 73 5.78 15.60 1.37
CA ARG A 73 4.78 16.59 0.94
C ARG A 73 4.29 17.44 2.08
N THR A 74 4.32 16.89 3.29
CA THR A 74 4.00 17.57 4.53
C THR A 74 4.93 17.14 5.65
N ASP A 75 5.24 18.07 6.56
CA ASP A 75 5.98 17.79 7.78
C ASP A 75 5.04 17.55 8.97
N GLU A 76 3.75 17.84 8.80
CA GLU A 76 2.74 17.62 9.82
C GLU A 76 2.52 16.12 10.05
N ILE A 77 2.61 15.71 11.32
CA ILE A 77 2.34 14.32 11.71
C ILE A 77 0.83 14.08 11.62
N PRO A 78 0.39 13.07 10.85
CA PRO A 78 -1.03 12.76 10.72
C PRO A 78 -1.62 12.39 12.09
N VAL A 79 -2.66 13.11 12.50
CA VAL A 79 -3.43 12.81 13.70
C VAL A 79 -4.58 11.88 13.34
N ILE A 80 -4.73 10.79 14.09
CA ILE A 80 -5.76 9.75 13.83
C ILE A 80 -7.20 10.31 14.03
N ASP A 81 -7.34 11.40 14.81
CA ASP A 81 -8.63 11.97 15.21
C ASP A 81 -9.23 13.02 14.27
N LYS A 82 -8.72 13.20 13.06
CA LYS A 82 -9.44 14.04 12.10
C LYS A 82 -10.77 13.35 11.80
N LYS A 83 -11.89 13.97 12.23
CA LYS A 83 -13.26 13.59 11.85
C LYS A 83 -13.27 13.28 10.36
N GLU A 84 -13.30 12.01 10.03
CA GLU A 84 -13.36 11.56 8.65
C GLU A 84 -14.68 12.13 8.06
N LYS A 85 -14.56 12.76 6.92
CA LYS A 85 -15.76 13.28 6.22
C LYS A 85 -16.67 12.11 5.88
N SER A 86 -17.98 12.28 5.98
CA SER A 86 -18.97 11.21 5.80
C SER A 86 -18.89 10.46 4.46
N TRP A 87 -18.27 11.06 3.45
CA TRP A 87 -18.02 10.47 2.14
C TRP A 87 -16.66 9.76 2.03
N TYR A 88 -15.82 9.83 3.05
CA TYR A 88 -14.49 9.21 3.05
C TYR A 88 -14.63 7.69 3.19
N LYS A 89 -14.08 6.95 2.24
CA LYS A 89 -14.02 5.49 2.33
C LYS A 89 -12.76 5.09 3.09
N LYS A 90 -12.89 4.10 3.99
CA LYS A 90 -11.73 3.52 4.67
C LYS A 90 -10.70 3.07 3.64
N HIS A 91 -9.43 3.43 3.88
CA HIS A 91 -8.33 2.99 3.04
C HIS A 91 -8.25 1.46 2.98
N THR A 92 -8.05 0.92 1.79
CA THR A 92 -7.86 -0.51 1.56
C THR A 92 -6.62 -0.70 0.70
N MET A 93 -5.83 -1.72 1.03
CA MET A 93 -4.65 -2.06 0.24
C MET A 93 -5.05 -2.50 -1.18
N ASN A 94 -4.11 -2.40 -2.11
CA ASN A 94 -4.30 -2.91 -3.46
C ASN A 94 -4.31 -4.44 -3.47
N TYR A 95 -5.43 -5.03 -3.91
CA TYR A 95 -5.60 -6.48 -3.98
C TYR A 95 -5.19 -7.10 -5.32
N THR A 96 -4.64 -6.33 -6.26
CA THR A 96 -4.17 -6.84 -7.56
C THR A 96 -3.16 -7.98 -7.34
N GLY A 97 -3.36 -9.10 -8.02
CA GLY A 97 -2.53 -10.30 -7.83
C GLY A 97 -2.89 -11.17 -6.63
N THR A 98 -3.96 -10.87 -5.90
CA THR A 98 -4.50 -11.70 -4.82
C THR A 98 -5.87 -12.29 -5.20
N GLU A 99 -6.37 -13.25 -4.44
CA GLU A 99 -7.73 -13.81 -4.65
C GLU A 99 -8.85 -12.78 -4.47
N LYS A 100 -8.56 -11.64 -3.81
CA LYS A 100 -9.50 -10.55 -3.55
C LYS A 100 -9.45 -9.45 -4.61
N PHE A 101 -8.78 -9.68 -5.74
CA PHE A 101 -8.68 -8.66 -6.78
C PHE A 101 -10.07 -8.29 -7.33
N TYR A 102 -10.22 -7.06 -7.75
CA TYR A 102 -11.44 -6.61 -8.41
C TYR A 102 -11.59 -7.32 -9.76
N SER A 103 -12.70 -8.03 -9.92
CA SER A 103 -13.10 -8.64 -11.19
C SER A 103 -14.42 -8.05 -11.64
N PRO A 104 -14.51 -7.49 -12.86
CA PRO A 104 -15.79 -7.05 -13.42
C PRO A 104 -16.79 -8.19 -13.42
N ARG A 105 -18.06 -7.91 -13.11
CA ARG A 105 -19.15 -8.92 -12.99
C ARG A 105 -19.24 -9.88 -14.18
N ASN A 106 -18.78 -9.46 -15.35
CA ASN A 106 -18.83 -10.25 -16.59
C ASN A 106 -17.59 -11.15 -16.80
N ALA A 107 -16.52 -10.98 -16.04
CA ALA A 107 -15.29 -11.75 -16.21
C ALA A 107 -15.36 -13.14 -15.58
N SER A 108 -16.19 -13.37 -14.56
CA SER A 108 -16.29 -14.65 -13.85
C SER A 108 -17.38 -15.58 -14.37
N LYS A 109 -18.27 -15.14 -15.25
CA LYS A 109 -19.20 -16.03 -15.92
C LYS A 109 -18.51 -16.65 -17.12
N LYS A 110 -18.09 -17.91 -17.03
CA LYS A 110 -17.81 -18.83 -18.16
C LYS A 110 -19.11 -19.10 -18.94
N THR A 111 -19.86 -18.09 -19.27
CA THR A 111 -20.96 -18.18 -20.23
C THR A 111 -20.33 -18.00 -21.59
N LYS A 112 -20.63 -18.93 -22.51
CA LYS A 112 -20.26 -18.85 -23.95
C LYS A 112 -20.14 -17.39 -24.36
N ARG A 113 -18.94 -16.99 -24.76
CA ARG A 113 -18.62 -15.61 -25.15
C ARG A 113 -19.62 -15.11 -26.21
N SER A 114 -20.71 -14.53 -25.77
CA SER A 114 -21.25 -13.40 -26.51
C SER A 114 -20.18 -12.33 -26.40
N ILE A 115 -19.37 -12.20 -27.42
CA ILE A 115 -18.44 -11.11 -27.57
C ILE A 115 -19.34 -9.88 -27.76
N HIS A 116 -19.81 -9.30 -26.66
CA HIS A 116 -20.23 -7.91 -26.71
C HIS A 116 -18.94 -7.15 -27.05
N LYS A 117 -18.78 -6.85 -28.32
CA LYS A 117 -17.79 -5.91 -28.81
C LYS A 117 -18.06 -4.62 -28.05
N SER A 118 -17.31 -4.35 -26.99
CA SER A 118 -17.36 -3.09 -26.26
C SER A 118 -16.89 -1.91 -27.12
N TYR A 119 -16.41 -2.23 -28.29
CA TYR A 119 -15.91 -1.28 -29.29
C TYR A 119 -16.09 -1.86 -30.69
N GLU A 120 -16.78 -1.15 -31.56
CA GLU A 120 -16.80 -1.38 -33.00
C GLU A 120 -15.80 -0.42 -33.64
N PRO A 121 -14.73 -0.93 -34.30
CA PRO A 121 -13.82 -0.05 -35.03
C PRO A 121 -14.59 0.64 -36.16
N TRP A 122 -14.43 1.95 -36.27
CA TRP A 122 -14.96 2.70 -37.38
C TRP A 122 -14.31 2.20 -38.66
N SER A 123 -15.13 1.87 -39.68
CA SER A 123 -14.66 1.56 -41.05
C SER A 123 -15.22 2.62 -42.01
N PRO A 124 -14.40 3.20 -42.89
CA PRO A 124 -14.91 4.09 -43.93
C PRO A 124 -15.87 3.31 -44.81
N GLU A 125 -17.09 3.80 -45.03
CA GLU A 125 -18.01 3.24 -45.99
C GLU A 125 -17.37 3.34 -47.36
N GLU A 126 -17.26 2.20 -48.06
CA GLU A 126 -16.92 2.21 -49.45
C GLU A 126 -18.06 2.93 -50.21
N ARG A 127 -17.80 4.19 -50.62
CA ARG A 127 -18.73 4.89 -51.53
C ARG A 127 -18.79 4.11 -52.85
N LYS A 128 -19.90 3.43 -53.07
CA LYS A 128 -20.25 2.92 -54.43
C LYS A 128 -20.57 4.09 -55.35
#